data_a215f0aded81b7b44d80c9eb31b10368
#
_entry.id   a215f0aded81b7b44d80c9eb31b10368
#
_cell.length_a   1.000
_cell.length_b   1.000
_cell.length_c   1.000
_cell.angle_alpha   90.00
_cell.angle_beta   90.00
_cell.angle_gamma   90.00
#
_symmetry.space_group_name_H-M   'P 1'
#
loop_
_entity.id
_entity.type
_entity.pdbx_description
1 polymer ?
#
loop_
_entity_poly.entity_id
_entity_poly.type
_entity_poly.pdbx_seq_one_letter_code
_entity_poly.pdbx_strand_id
1 'polypeptide(L)'
;MDKLRMESPDMTAQNIDRIAALFPNCVTEASDGHGGIKRAINFELLKQMLSPDVVDGDERYEFTWVGKKAAIVEANKPIRKTLRPCVEESKDWDTTENLYIEGDNLEVLKLLQESYLGKVKMIYIDPPYNTGNDFIYADDFMRSQEEENEQMGMYDEDENRLFKNTDTNGRFHSDWCSMIYSRLMLARNLLTDDGVIFISIDDNEQENLKNVATKYLAVKTL
;
A
#
# COMPACT_ATOMS: atom_id res chain seq x y z
N MET A 1 -16.70 23.33 17.18
CA MET A 1 -16.20 23.08 15.81
C MET A 1 -14.99 22.18 15.95
N ASP A 2 -15.14 20.94 15.55
CA ASP A 2 -13.99 20.04 15.48
C ASP A 2 -13.06 20.54 14.36
N LYS A 3 -11.78 20.70 14.70
CA LYS A 3 -10.78 21.08 13.71
C LYS A 3 -10.61 19.92 12.73
N LEU A 4 -10.77 20.18 11.44
CA LEU A 4 -10.39 19.24 10.38
C LEU A 4 -8.93 18.80 10.60
N ARG A 5 -8.72 17.52 10.74
CA ARG A 5 -7.36 16.96 10.75
C ARG A 5 -6.85 16.94 9.31
N MET A 6 -5.77 17.64 9.05
CA MET A 6 -5.06 17.61 7.77
C MET A 6 -4.17 16.36 7.71
N GLU A 7 -4.79 15.21 7.49
CA GLU A 7 -4.18 13.89 7.54
C GLU A 7 -4.92 12.98 6.55
N SER A 8 -4.20 12.12 5.83
CA SER A 8 -4.84 11.13 4.95
C SER A 8 -5.71 10.16 5.76
N PRO A 9 -6.71 9.50 5.15
CA PRO A 9 -7.57 8.55 5.85
C PRO A 9 -6.76 7.47 6.58
N ASP A 10 -7.10 7.21 7.83
CA ASP A 10 -6.61 6.03 8.56
C ASP A 10 -7.33 4.78 8.04
N MET A 11 -6.67 4.06 7.14
CA MET A 11 -7.23 2.85 6.54
C MET A 11 -7.45 1.73 7.56
N THR A 12 -6.66 1.69 8.64
CA THR A 12 -6.86 0.72 9.72
C THR A 12 -8.16 0.99 10.46
N ALA A 13 -8.41 2.24 10.83
CA ALA A 13 -9.66 2.65 11.47
C ALA A 13 -10.87 2.39 10.56
N GLN A 14 -10.78 2.74 9.27
CA GLN A 14 -11.85 2.47 8.31
C GLN A 14 -12.14 0.96 8.16
N ASN A 15 -11.13 0.11 8.14
CA ASN A 15 -11.30 -1.34 8.07
C ASN A 15 -11.97 -1.90 9.33
N ILE A 16 -11.61 -1.39 10.51
CA ILE A 16 -12.28 -1.72 11.78
C ILE A 16 -13.75 -1.33 11.70
N ASP A 17 -14.07 -0.13 11.22
CA ASP A 17 -15.45 0.35 11.09
C ASP A 17 -16.27 -0.48 10.10
N ARG A 18 -15.69 -0.92 8.99
CA ARG A 18 -16.35 -1.82 8.02
C ARG A 18 -16.65 -3.18 8.63
N ILE A 19 -15.69 -3.78 9.34
CA ILE A 19 -15.90 -5.05 10.05
C ILE A 19 -16.96 -4.87 11.14
N ALA A 20 -16.90 -3.78 11.89
CA ALA A 20 -17.87 -3.45 12.94
C ALA A 20 -19.30 -3.26 12.40
N ALA A 21 -19.46 -2.74 11.19
CA ALA A 21 -20.77 -2.60 10.54
C ALA A 21 -21.37 -3.96 10.15
N LEU A 22 -20.53 -4.92 9.71
CA LEU A 22 -20.97 -6.27 9.35
C LEU A 22 -21.11 -7.20 10.56
N PHE A 23 -20.23 -7.08 11.54
CA PHE A 23 -20.13 -7.95 12.72
C PHE A 23 -19.99 -7.10 14.01
N PRO A 24 -21.06 -6.38 14.43
CA PRO A 24 -20.98 -5.47 15.58
C PRO A 24 -20.61 -6.17 16.90
N ASN A 25 -20.96 -7.45 17.05
CA ASN A 25 -20.62 -8.23 18.23
C ASN A 25 -19.13 -8.56 18.36
N CYS A 26 -18.34 -8.40 17.28
CA CYS A 26 -16.90 -8.61 17.31
C CYS A 26 -16.11 -7.37 17.71
N VAL A 27 -16.78 -6.25 17.98
CA VAL A 27 -16.12 -5.02 18.45
C VAL A 27 -15.77 -5.16 19.91
N THR A 28 -14.53 -4.82 20.25
CA THR A 28 -14.01 -4.81 21.60
C THR A 28 -13.17 -3.56 21.84
N GLU A 29 -12.71 -3.38 23.05
CA GLU A 29 -11.80 -2.30 23.42
C GLU A 29 -10.38 -2.87 23.62
N ALA A 30 -9.39 -2.12 23.17
CA ALA A 30 -7.99 -2.43 23.38
C ALA A 30 -7.22 -1.17 23.80
N SER A 31 -6.12 -1.35 24.53
CA SER A 31 -5.24 -0.23 24.85
C SER A 31 -4.59 0.33 23.58
N ASP A 32 -4.48 1.65 23.50
CA ASP A 32 -3.77 2.34 22.40
C ASP A 32 -2.25 2.41 22.63
N GLY A 33 -1.75 1.87 23.76
CA GLY A 33 -0.35 1.92 24.14
C GLY A 33 0.12 3.24 24.78
N HIS A 34 -0.76 4.25 24.83
CA HIS A 34 -0.49 5.57 25.41
C HIS A 34 -1.41 5.89 26.60
N GLY A 35 -2.07 4.88 27.17
CA GLY A 35 -2.97 5.01 28.30
C GLY A 35 -4.43 5.32 27.92
N GLY A 36 -4.75 5.38 26.63
CA GLY A 36 -6.09 5.48 26.08
C GLY A 36 -6.68 4.13 25.68
N ILE A 37 -7.97 4.16 25.32
CA ILE A 37 -8.72 3.00 24.82
C ILE A 37 -9.09 3.26 23.36
N LYS A 38 -8.89 2.27 22.48
CA LYS A 38 -9.31 2.29 21.09
C LYS A 38 -10.22 1.11 20.76
N ARG A 39 -11.08 1.30 19.76
CA ARG A 39 -11.87 0.19 19.19
C ARG A 39 -10.96 -0.82 18.51
N ALA A 40 -11.24 -2.09 18.72
CA ALA A 40 -10.53 -3.21 18.13
C ALA A 40 -11.51 -4.32 17.73
N ILE A 41 -11.04 -5.27 16.94
CA ILE A 41 -11.83 -6.45 16.55
C ILE A 41 -11.34 -7.66 17.34
N ASN A 42 -12.27 -8.34 17.97
CA ASN A 42 -12.04 -9.63 18.58
C ASN A 42 -12.07 -10.71 17.49
N PHE A 43 -10.89 -11.14 17.04
CA PHE A 43 -10.75 -12.11 15.95
C PHE A 43 -11.25 -13.51 16.34
N GLU A 44 -11.13 -13.91 17.60
CA GLU A 44 -11.64 -15.22 18.05
C GLU A 44 -13.16 -15.27 17.95
N LEU A 45 -13.83 -14.19 18.32
CA LEU A 45 -15.28 -14.09 18.21
C LEU A 45 -15.73 -14.00 16.75
N LEU A 46 -15.03 -13.22 15.93
CA LEU A 46 -15.28 -13.14 14.49
C LEU A 46 -15.12 -14.53 13.82
N LYS A 47 -14.08 -15.26 14.19
CA LYS A 47 -13.84 -16.62 13.74
C LYS A 47 -14.98 -17.57 14.11
N GLN A 48 -15.46 -17.51 15.36
CA GLN A 48 -16.60 -18.32 15.80
C GLN A 48 -17.88 -18.02 15.01
N MET A 49 -18.10 -16.75 14.65
CA MET A 49 -19.28 -16.34 13.87
C MET A 49 -19.18 -16.78 12.40
N LEU A 50 -17.99 -17.00 11.86
CA LEU A 50 -17.75 -17.45 10.49
C LEU A 50 -17.54 -18.97 10.36
N SER A 51 -17.41 -19.69 11.49
CA SER A 51 -17.28 -21.16 11.49
C SER A 51 -18.53 -21.83 10.86
N PRO A 52 -18.39 -22.88 10.02
CA PRO A 52 -17.19 -23.68 9.73
C PRO A 52 -16.29 -23.17 8.59
N ASP A 53 -16.60 -22.03 7.97
CA ASP A 53 -15.94 -21.54 6.76
C ASP A 53 -14.61 -20.81 7.03
N VAL A 54 -14.09 -20.96 8.25
CA VAL A 54 -12.81 -20.36 8.64
C VAL A 54 -11.67 -21.35 8.40
N VAL A 55 -10.69 -20.94 7.60
CA VAL A 55 -9.42 -21.66 7.47
C VAL A 55 -8.55 -21.36 8.67
N ASP A 56 -8.38 -22.37 9.53
CA ASP A 56 -7.55 -22.32 10.73
C ASP A 56 -6.42 -23.34 10.62
N GLY A 57 -5.25 -22.98 11.11
CA GLY A 57 -4.06 -23.82 11.14
C GLY A 57 -2.94 -23.37 10.22
N ASP A 58 -1.78 -24.04 10.35
CA ASP A 58 -0.55 -23.67 9.65
C ASP A 58 -0.46 -24.24 8.23
N GLU A 59 -1.29 -25.25 7.91
CA GLU A 59 -1.30 -25.90 6.60
C GLU A 59 -2.18 -25.14 5.59
N ARG A 60 -1.69 -23.99 5.12
CA ARG A 60 -2.32 -23.21 4.04
C ARG A 60 -1.27 -22.71 3.07
N TYR A 61 -1.61 -22.69 1.79
CA TYR A 61 -0.78 -22.05 0.80
C TYR A 61 -0.82 -20.53 1.00
N GLU A 62 0.30 -19.95 1.36
CA GLU A 62 0.46 -18.51 1.50
C GLU A 62 1.74 -18.05 0.81
N PHE A 63 1.63 -17.10 -0.12
CA PHE A 63 2.78 -16.40 -0.66
C PHE A 63 3.25 -15.37 0.35
N THR A 64 4.46 -15.53 0.88
CA THR A 64 5.05 -14.68 1.90
C THR A 64 6.50 -14.37 1.60
N TRP A 65 6.99 -13.25 2.11
CA TRP A 65 8.37 -12.80 2.00
C TRP A 65 8.76 -11.94 3.20
N VAL A 66 10.06 -11.67 3.34
CA VAL A 66 10.59 -10.80 4.41
C VAL A 66 10.15 -9.36 4.15
N GLY A 67 9.48 -8.71 5.12
CA GLY A 67 8.96 -7.34 4.97
C GLY A 67 7.47 -7.23 4.65
N LYS A 68 6.78 -8.31 4.25
CA LYS A 68 5.34 -8.28 3.92
C LYS A 68 4.47 -7.60 4.97
N LYS A 69 4.66 -7.95 6.26
CA LYS A 69 3.88 -7.35 7.35
C LYS A 69 4.15 -5.85 7.50
N ALA A 70 5.40 -5.45 7.36
CA ALA A 70 5.79 -4.04 7.43
C ALA A 70 5.21 -3.24 6.26
N ALA A 71 5.20 -3.80 5.04
CA ALA A 71 4.56 -3.18 3.87
C ALA A 71 3.05 -2.96 4.08
N ILE A 72 2.34 -3.89 4.72
CA ILE A 72 0.93 -3.73 5.07
C ILE A 72 0.74 -2.56 6.05
N VAL A 73 1.56 -2.49 7.08
CA VAL A 73 1.50 -1.42 8.08
C VAL A 73 1.75 -0.07 7.43
N GLU A 74 2.79 0.02 6.60
CA GLU A 74 3.14 1.28 5.91
C GLU A 74 2.04 1.74 4.95
N ALA A 75 1.46 0.85 4.15
CA ALA A 75 0.35 1.20 3.27
C ALA A 75 -0.86 1.79 4.03
N ASN A 76 -1.10 1.33 5.26
CA ASN A 76 -2.24 1.78 6.07
C ASN A 76 -1.94 2.98 6.98
N LYS A 77 -0.67 3.34 7.14
CA LYS A 77 -0.23 4.47 7.97
C LYS A 77 -0.67 5.81 7.36
N PRO A 78 -1.42 6.64 8.09
CA PRO A 78 -1.84 7.95 7.59
C PRO A 78 -0.65 8.91 7.49
N ILE A 79 -0.74 9.86 6.55
CA ILE A 79 0.24 10.92 6.36
C ILE A 79 -0.39 12.30 6.53
N ARG A 80 0.45 13.31 6.88
CA ARG A 80 0.04 14.71 7.09
C ARG A 80 0.53 15.61 5.96
N LYS A 81 0.37 15.16 4.72
CA LYS A 81 0.73 15.90 3.52
C LYS A 81 -0.53 16.27 2.74
N THR A 82 -0.39 17.16 1.78
CA THR A 82 -1.49 17.57 0.89
C THR A 82 -0.93 17.84 -0.50
N LEU A 83 -1.77 17.66 -1.52
CA LEU A 83 -1.47 18.09 -2.88
C LEU A 83 -1.50 19.62 -2.95
N ARG A 84 -0.54 20.20 -3.66
CA ARG A 84 -0.46 21.64 -3.90
C ARG A 84 -0.69 21.93 -5.38
N PRO A 85 -1.63 22.84 -5.73
CA PRO A 85 -1.79 23.26 -7.11
C PRO A 85 -0.53 23.97 -7.62
N CYS A 86 -0.09 23.65 -8.84
CA CYS A 86 1.00 24.29 -9.54
C CYS A 86 0.45 24.95 -10.81
N VAL A 87 -0.29 26.06 -10.62
CA VAL A 87 -1.05 26.73 -11.69
C VAL A 87 -0.13 27.26 -12.78
N GLU A 88 1.04 27.83 -12.38
CA GLU A 88 1.99 28.45 -13.29
C GLU A 88 2.63 27.46 -14.28
N GLU A 89 2.75 26.20 -13.90
CA GLU A 89 3.30 25.12 -14.75
C GLU A 89 2.22 24.28 -15.43
N SER A 90 0.95 24.51 -15.09
CA SER A 90 -0.17 23.77 -15.64
C SER A 90 -0.61 24.32 -16.98
N LYS A 91 -0.95 23.42 -17.90
CA LYS A 91 -1.54 23.79 -19.18
C LYS A 91 -3.06 23.74 -19.10
N ASP A 92 -3.71 24.81 -19.58
CA ASP A 92 -5.17 24.93 -19.64
C ASP A 92 -5.84 24.66 -18.28
N TRP A 93 -5.29 25.19 -17.20
CA TRP A 93 -5.69 24.94 -15.81
C TRP A 93 -7.20 24.99 -15.56
N ASP A 94 -7.89 25.99 -16.13
CA ASP A 94 -9.31 26.22 -15.89
C ASP A 94 -10.23 25.26 -16.67
N THR A 95 -9.70 24.55 -17.67
CA THR A 95 -10.52 23.76 -18.61
C THR A 95 -10.09 22.29 -18.70
N THR A 96 -8.90 21.94 -18.23
CA THR A 96 -8.42 20.55 -18.26
C THR A 96 -9.13 19.71 -17.22
N GLU A 97 -9.46 18.46 -17.55
CA GLU A 97 -9.92 17.43 -16.61
C GLU A 97 -8.79 16.45 -16.26
N ASN A 98 -7.59 16.66 -16.80
CA ASN A 98 -6.43 15.82 -16.53
C ASN A 98 -5.65 16.33 -15.32
N LEU A 99 -5.11 15.40 -14.53
CA LEU A 99 -4.23 15.69 -13.40
C LEU A 99 -2.87 15.06 -13.66
N TYR A 100 -1.81 15.85 -13.49
CA TYR A 100 -0.44 15.38 -13.31
C TYR A 100 -0.06 15.61 -11.86
N ILE A 101 0.38 14.57 -11.16
CA ILE A 101 0.74 14.65 -9.74
C ILE A 101 2.18 14.18 -9.60
N GLU A 102 3.03 15.05 -9.08
CA GLU A 102 4.43 14.82 -8.84
C GLU A 102 4.68 14.56 -7.35
N GLY A 103 5.58 13.62 -7.04
CA GLY A 103 5.96 13.24 -5.68
C GLY A 103 6.01 11.73 -5.47
N ASP A 104 6.31 11.28 -4.25
CA ASP A 104 6.33 9.88 -3.90
C ASP A 104 4.97 9.21 -4.16
N ASN A 105 4.96 8.17 -4.99
CA ASN A 105 3.72 7.56 -5.44
C ASN A 105 2.96 6.81 -4.33
N LEU A 106 3.64 6.29 -3.29
CA LEU A 106 2.97 5.69 -2.13
C LEU A 106 2.19 6.75 -1.34
N GLU A 107 2.79 7.92 -1.13
CA GLU A 107 2.15 9.05 -0.46
C GLU A 107 1.00 9.62 -1.29
N VAL A 108 1.20 9.77 -2.61
CA VAL A 108 0.14 10.21 -3.53
C VAL A 108 -1.04 9.24 -3.49
N LEU A 109 -0.82 7.93 -3.54
CA LEU A 109 -1.88 6.93 -3.43
C LEU A 109 -2.66 7.03 -2.10
N LYS A 110 -1.98 7.37 -0.99
CA LYS A 110 -2.63 7.62 0.31
C LYS A 110 -3.53 8.86 0.27
N LEU A 111 -3.09 9.94 -0.37
CA LEU A 111 -3.88 11.17 -0.53
C LEU A 111 -5.08 10.96 -1.44
N LEU A 112 -4.94 10.18 -2.51
CA LEU A 112 -6.03 9.90 -3.45
C LEU A 112 -7.16 9.06 -2.83
N GLN A 113 -6.91 8.31 -1.73
CA GLN A 113 -7.96 7.53 -1.05
C GLN A 113 -9.16 8.40 -0.65
N GLU A 114 -8.95 9.67 -0.29
CA GLU A 114 -10.04 10.54 0.14
C GLU A 114 -11.02 10.87 -1.00
N SER A 115 -10.50 11.17 -2.18
CA SER A 115 -11.31 11.68 -3.30
C SER A 115 -11.66 10.64 -4.36
N TYR A 116 -10.86 9.58 -4.50
CA TYR A 116 -10.95 8.62 -5.61
C TYR A 116 -11.24 7.19 -5.18
N LEU A 117 -11.59 6.94 -3.92
CA LEU A 117 -11.94 5.60 -3.43
C LEU A 117 -13.06 4.98 -4.28
N GLY A 118 -12.80 3.85 -4.91
CA GLY A 118 -13.76 3.13 -5.76
C GLY A 118 -14.20 3.88 -7.02
N LYS A 119 -13.41 4.83 -7.53
CA LYS A 119 -13.79 5.68 -8.69
C LYS A 119 -12.90 5.49 -9.91
N VAL A 120 -11.76 4.84 -9.79
CA VAL A 120 -10.81 4.67 -10.89
C VAL A 120 -11.20 3.45 -11.71
N LYS A 121 -11.39 3.64 -13.00
CA LYS A 121 -11.81 2.57 -13.93
C LYS A 121 -10.64 1.73 -14.41
N MET A 122 -9.48 2.35 -14.63
CA MET A 122 -8.29 1.70 -15.14
C MET A 122 -7.03 2.26 -14.47
N ILE A 123 -6.12 1.37 -14.10
CA ILE A 123 -4.78 1.72 -13.63
C ILE A 123 -3.77 1.04 -14.56
N TYR A 124 -2.77 1.79 -15.01
CA TYR A 124 -1.61 1.27 -15.72
C TYR A 124 -0.36 1.58 -14.91
N ILE A 125 0.48 0.58 -14.63
CA ILE A 125 1.71 0.71 -13.86
C ILE A 125 2.88 0.21 -14.69
N ASP A 126 3.96 0.96 -14.69
CA ASP A 126 5.27 0.57 -15.22
C ASP A 126 6.30 0.65 -14.08
N PRO A 127 6.43 -0.40 -13.25
CA PRO A 127 7.32 -0.41 -12.10
C PRO A 127 8.76 -0.72 -12.51
N PRO A 128 9.76 -0.52 -11.63
CA PRO A 128 11.10 -1.07 -11.83
C PRO A 128 11.04 -2.57 -12.04
N TYR A 129 11.77 -3.10 -13.04
CA TYR A 129 11.73 -4.52 -13.41
C TYR A 129 12.63 -5.42 -12.55
N ASN A 130 13.41 -4.80 -11.65
CA ASN A 130 14.33 -5.48 -10.74
C ASN A 130 15.42 -6.29 -11.46
N THR A 131 16.05 -5.66 -12.44
CA THR A 131 17.10 -6.29 -13.28
C THR A 131 18.48 -6.33 -12.61
N GLY A 132 18.58 -5.94 -11.32
CA GLY A 132 19.85 -5.81 -10.59
C GLY A 132 20.56 -4.49 -10.80
N ASN A 133 20.06 -3.65 -11.70
CA ASN A 133 20.54 -2.30 -11.96
C ASN A 133 19.48 -1.22 -11.68
N ASP A 134 18.28 -1.62 -11.39
CA ASP A 134 17.17 -0.73 -11.15
C ASP A 134 17.24 -0.11 -9.75
N PHE A 135 16.75 1.11 -9.65
CA PHE A 135 16.51 1.77 -8.37
C PHE A 135 15.10 1.44 -7.91
N ILE A 136 14.96 1.11 -6.64
CA ILE A 136 13.67 0.97 -5.97
C ILE A 136 13.55 1.99 -4.85
N TYR A 137 12.32 2.33 -4.49
CA TYR A 137 12.07 3.29 -3.41
C TYR A 137 12.45 2.68 -2.06
N ALA A 138 13.16 3.47 -1.23
CA ALA A 138 13.54 3.09 0.12
C ALA A 138 12.39 3.42 1.09
N ASP A 139 11.31 2.67 1.01
CA ASP A 139 10.19 2.81 1.95
C ASP A 139 10.65 2.45 3.38
N ASP A 140 10.02 3.05 4.40
CA ASP A 140 10.41 2.91 5.82
C ASP A 140 10.48 1.46 6.33
N PHE A 141 9.75 0.54 5.68
CA PHE A 141 9.75 -0.88 6.07
C PHE A 141 10.97 -1.67 5.57
N MET A 142 11.81 -1.07 4.72
CA MET A 142 12.99 -1.74 4.13
C MET A 142 14.25 -1.61 4.98
N ARG A 143 14.21 -0.86 6.09
CA ARG A 143 15.41 -0.54 6.89
C ARG A 143 15.47 -1.31 8.20
N SER A 144 16.62 -1.96 8.46
CA SER A 144 17.16 -2.10 9.79
C SER A 144 18.21 -1.00 10.02
N GLN A 145 18.31 -0.47 11.24
CA GLN A 145 19.23 0.63 11.59
C GLN A 145 20.73 0.34 11.31
N GLU A 146 21.09 -0.91 11.13
CA GLU A 146 22.48 -1.32 10.86
C GLU A 146 22.87 -1.21 9.39
N GLU A 147 21.89 -1.23 8.47
CA GLU A 147 22.12 -1.13 7.01
C GLU A 147 22.20 0.33 6.53
N GLU A 148 21.85 1.30 7.37
CA GLU A 148 21.86 2.73 7.00
C GLU A 148 23.27 3.28 6.69
N ASN A 149 24.32 2.63 7.17
CA ASN A 149 25.69 3.15 7.05
C ASN A 149 26.45 2.66 5.81
N GLU A 150 25.97 1.67 5.07
CA GLU A 150 26.74 1.06 3.98
C GLU A 150 26.24 1.39 2.56
N GLN A 151 25.05 1.99 2.39
CA GLN A 151 24.55 2.30 1.05
C GLN A 151 24.52 3.80 0.79
N MET A 152 25.40 4.29 -0.09
CA MET A 152 25.27 5.59 -0.72
C MET A 152 23.99 5.61 -1.56
N GLY A 153 22.88 6.04 -0.96
CA GLY A 153 21.61 6.23 -1.67
C GLY A 153 21.74 7.41 -2.64
N MET A 154 21.24 7.23 -3.84
CA MET A 154 20.90 8.35 -4.70
C MET A 154 19.54 8.92 -4.29
N TYR A 155 19.36 10.19 -4.54
CA TYR A 155 18.10 10.89 -4.35
C TYR A 155 17.50 11.17 -5.73
N ASP A 156 16.19 11.11 -5.87
CA ASP A 156 15.50 11.63 -7.03
C ASP A 156 15.43 13.17 -6.98
N GLU A 157 14.82 13.79 -8.00
CA GLU A 157 14.69 15.24 -8.11
C GLU A 157 13.87 15.85 -6.96
N ASP A 158 13.06 15.02 -6.27
CA ASP A 158 12.19 15.39 -5.14
C ASP A 158 12.82 15.08 -3.76
N GLU A 159 14.13 14.79 -3.70
CA GLU A 159 14.86 14.41 -2.49
C GLU A 159 14.40 13.06 -1.86
N ASN A 160 13.62 12.24 -2.58
CA ASN A 160 13.30 10.89 -2.13
C ASN A 160 14.50 9.98 -2.30
N ARG A 161 14.76 9.19 -1.28
CA ARG A 161 15.89 8.29 -1.31
C ARG A 161 15.58 7.04 -2.14
N LEU A 162 16.37 6.84 -3.18
CA LEU A 162 16.40 5.63 -3.99
C LEU A 162 17.62 4.78 -3.61
N PHE A 163 17.49 3.48 -3.62
CA PHE A 163 18.64 2.59 -3.53
C PHE A 163 18.65 1.60 -4.68
N LYS A 164 19.87 1.26 -5.11
CA LYS A 164 20.05 0.27 -6.14
C LYS A 164 19.84 -1.12 -5.57
N ASN A 165 18.83 -1.84 -6.07
CA ASN A 165 18.58 -3.21 -5.68
C ASN A 165 19.46 -4.13 -6.53
N THR A 166 20.51 -4.66 -5.96
CA THR A 166 21.49 -5.51 -6.65
C THR A 166 21.29 -6.97 -6.31
N ASP A 167 21.69 -7.88 -7.20
CA ASP A 167 21.63 -9.34 -7.00
C ASP A 167 22.37 -9.83 -5.75
N THR A 168 23.30 -9.01 -5.24
CA THR A 168 24.01 -9.29 -3.98
C THR A 168 23.20 -9.00 -2.72
N ASN A 169 22.07 -8.30 -2.86
CA ASN A 169 21.13 -8.07 -1.75
C ASN A 169 20.43 -9.39 -1.41
N GLY A 170 20.62 -9.91 -0.23
CA GLY A 170 19.93 -11.13 0.25
C GLY A 170 18.40 -10.99 0.33
N ARG A 171 17.87 -9.78 0.16
CA ARG A 171 16.43 -9.44 0.14
C ARG A 171 15.94 -8.97 -1.23
N PHE A 172 16.70 -9.20 -2.29
CA PHE A 172 16.48 -8.69 -3.64
C PHE A 172 15.01 -8.71 -4.10
N HIS A 173 14.40 -9.90 -4.13
CA HIS A 173 12.99 -10.06 -4.48
C HIS A 173 12.03 -9.58 -3.38
N SER A 174 12.43 -9.74 -2.11
CA SER A 174 11.59 -9.36 -0.97
C SER A 174 11.37 -7.86 -0.89
N ASP A 175 12.41 -7.07 -1.14
CA ASP A 175 12.34 -5.62 -1.10
C ASP A 175 11.49 -5.09 -2.27
N TRP A 176 11.67 -5.65 -3.47
CA TRP A 176 10.81 -5.35 -4.60
C TRP A 176 9.34 -5.73 -4.34
N CYS A 177 9.08 -6.94 -3.83
CA CYS A 177 7.73 -7.36 -3.46
C CYS A 177 7.07 -6.43 -2.44
N SER A 178 7.83 -5.96 -1.45
CA SER A 178 7.33 -5.05 -0.42
C SER A 178 6.95 -3.69 -1.01
N MET A 179 7.81 -3.14 -1.88
CA MET A 179 7.57 -1.90 -2.59
C MET A 179 6.30 -1.97 -3.45
N ILE A 180 6.19 -2.97 -4.31
CA ILE A 180 5.03 -3.07 -5.21
C ILE A 180 3.74 -3.40 -4.46
N TYR A 181 3.82 -4.22 -3.41
CA TYR A 181 2.67 -4.67 -2.64
C TYR A 181 1.95 -3.55 -1.91
N SER A 182 2.68 -2.66 -1.23
CA SER A 182 2.11 -1.50 -0.55
C SER A 182 1.31 -0.61 -1.52
N ARG A 183 1.83 -0.41 -2.73
CA ARG A 183 1.19 0.37 -3.79
C ARG A 183 -0.04 -0.32 -4.38
N LEU A 184 0.03 -1.61 -4.64
CA LEU A 184 -1.11 -2.39 -5.14
C LEU A 184 -2.27 -2.46 -4.14
N MET A 185 -1.98 -2.53 -2.84
CA MET A 185 -3.02 -2.46 -1.80
C MET A 185 -3.84 -1.17 -1.88
N LEU A 186 -3.17 -0.03 -2.02
CA LEU A 186 -3.84 1.27 -2.13
C LEU A 186 -4.51 1.44 -3.50
N ALA A 187 -3.85 1.02 -4.57
CA ALA A 187 -4.40 1.05 -5.92
C ALA A 187 -5.71 0.24 -6.02
N ARG A 188 -5.78 -0.93 -5.36
CA ARG A 188 -6.99 -1.76 -5.32
C ARG A 188 -8.20 -1.00 -4.75
N ASN A 189 -7.98 -0.20 -3.72
CA ASN A 189 -9.05 0.59 -3.10
C ASN A 189 -9.58 1.71 -4.01
N LEU A 190 -8.76 2.20 -4.92
CA LEU A 190 -9.17 3.24 -5.88
C LEU A 190 -10.01 2.66 -7.02
N LEU A 191 -9.83 1.38 -7.39
CA LEU A 191 -10.53 0.75 -8.49
C LEU A 191 -12.02 0.58 -8.19
N THR A 192 -12.84 0.80 -9.22
CA THR A 192 -14.26 0.37 -9.25
C THR A 192 -14.34 -1.17 -9.21
N ASP A 193 -15.52 -1.70 -8.91
CA ASP A 193 -15.73 -3.17 -8.86
C ASP A 193 -15.48 -3.86 -10.22
N ASP A 194 -15.70 -3.14 -11.31
CA ASP A 194 -15.43 -3.55 -12.70
C ASP A 194 -14.18 -2.88 -13.28
N GLY A 195 -13.32 -2.35 -12.42
CA GLY A 195 -12.06 -1.72 -12.79
C GLY A 195 -10.99 -2.73 -13.16
N VAL A 196 -10.00 -2.31 -13.94
CA VAL A 196 -8.92 -3.14 -14.45
C VAL A 196 -7.55 -2.52 -14.14
N ILE A 197 -6.56 -3.36 -13.88
CA ILE A 197 -5.17 -2.95 -13.70
C ILE A 197 -4.28 -3.65 -14.71
N PHE A 198 -3.39 -2.89 -15.36
CA PHE A 198 -2.34 -3.37 -16.25
C PHE A 198 -0.98 -3.02 -15.65
N ILE A 199 -0.05 -3.95 -15.68
CA ILE A 199 1.28 -3.77 -15.13
C ILE A 199 2.30 -4.30 -16.13
N SER A 200 3.19 -3.42 -16.63
CA SER A 200 4.35 -3.83 -17.42
C SER A 200 5.38 -4.49 -16.51
N ILE A 201 5.94 -5.60 -16.94
CA ILE A 201 7.01 -6.31 -16.22
C ILE A 201 7.74 -7.23 -17.19
N ASP A 202 9.01 -7.50 -16.91
CA ASP A 202 9.77 -8.54 -17.58
C ASP A 202 9.76 -9.87 -16.81
N ASP A 203 10.55 -10.84 -17.26
CA ASP A 203 10.58 -12.18 -16.70
C ASP A 203 11.19 -12.24 -15.29
N ASN A 204 11.95 -11.22 -14.84
CA ASN A 204 12.64 -11.25 -13.54
C ASN A 204 11.66 -11.31 -12.36
N GLU A 205 10.59 -10.53 -12.42
CA GLU A 205 9.62 -10.43 -11.31
C GLU A 205 8.18 -10.83 -11.72
N GLN A 206 7.97 -11.33 -12.94
CA GLN A 206 6.64 -11.69 -13.43
C GLN A 206 5.92 -12.67 -12.50
N GLU A 207 6.60 -13.72 -12.05
CA GLU A 207 5.99 -14.74 -11.19
C GLU A 207 5.67 -14.19 -9.80
N ASN A 208 6.57 -13.40 -9.21
CA ASN A 208 6.33 -12.75 -7.93
C ASN A 208 5.17 -11.75 -8.03
N LEU A 209 5.14 -10.94 -9.08
CA LEU A 209 4.03 -10.02 -9.34
C LEU A 209 2.70 -10.76 -9.49
N LYS A 210 2.66 -11.84 -10.25
CA LYS A 210 1.47 -12.67 -10.42
C LYS A 210 0.98 -13.22 -9.09
N ASN A 211 1.87 -13.74 -8.25
CA ASN A 211 1.53 -14.27 -6.93
C ASN A 211 0.98 -13.17 -6.00
N VAL A 212 1.60 -11.99 -6.01
CA VAL A 212 1.12 -10.83 -5.25
C VAL A 212 -0.26 -10.38 -5.76
N ALA A 213 -0.40 -10.17 -7.08
CA ALA A 213 -1.63 -9.64 -7.68
C ALA A 213 -2.82 -10.59 -7.53
N THR A 214 -2.65 -11.88 -7.84
CA THR A 214 -3.73 -12.87 -7.79
C THR A 214 -4.33 -12.98 -6.39
N LYS A 215 -3.48 -12.90 -5.37
CA LYS A 215 -3.91 -13.12 -3.99
C LYS A 215 -4.61 -11.90 -3.37
N TYR A 216 -4.25 -10.70 -3.81
CA TYR A 216 -4.67 -9.46 -3.14
C TYR A 216 -5.57 -8.56 -3.97
N LEU A 217 -5.52 -8.66 -5.28
CA LEU A 217 -6.42 -7.88 -6.14
C LEU A 217 -7.77 -8.58 -6.33
N ALA A 218 -7.94 -9.82 -5.86
CA ALA A 218 -9.10 -10.68 -6.14
C ALA A 218 -9.42 -10.71 -7.65
N VAL A 219 -8.37 -10.80 -8.47
CA VAL A 219 -8.47 -10.72 -9.91
C VAL A 219 -9.20 -11.95 -10.40
N LYS A 220 -10.34 -11.77 -11.01
CA LYS A 220 -10.81 -12.72 -12.02
C LYS A 220 -9.81 -12.61 -13.17
N THR A 221 -8.84 -13.50 -13.20
CA THR A 221 -7.92 -13.59 -14.33
C THR A 221 -8.75 -13.96 -15.54
N LEU A 222 -8.80 -13.07 -16.51
CA LEU A 222 -9.32 -13.33 -17.84
C LEU A 222 -8.32 -14.20 -18.59
#